data_000e190ee6219027c392f5aa7988c529
#
_entry.id   000e190ee6219027c392f5aa7988c529
#
_cell.length_a   1.000
_cell.length_b   1.000
_cell.length_c   1.000
_cell.angle_alpha   90.00
_cell.angle_beta   90.00
_cell.angle_gamma   90.00
#
_symmetry.space_group_name_H-M   'P 1'
#
loop_
_entity.id
_entity.type
_entity.pdbx_description
1 polymer ?
#
loop_
_entity_poly.entity_id
_entity_poly.type
_entity_poly.pdbx_seq_one_letter_code
_entity_poly.pdbx_strand_id
1 'polypeptide(L)'
;TLESSSAASDVYKRQMLHRALFGSLERFIGILIENYAGKFPFWISPLQTVVIPISVDFEEYAKKVSNKIREAGITSMVDLKNHNLNYKIRDHSLAKIPLLIICGKKEVDSNSVTIRRLDSNKQENMELNSFLKKFSALNKAPSNI
;
A
#
# COMPACT_ATOMS: atom_id res chain seq x y z
N THR A 1 7.87 8.87 -59.44
CA THR A 1 8.40 9.59 -58.27
C THR A 1 7.48 9.60 -57.06
N LEU A 2 6.29 9.02 -57.12
CA LEU A 2 5.34 8.97 -56.02
C LEU A 2 5.39 7.67 -55.18
N GLU A 3 6.03 6.63 -55.68
CA GLU A 3 6.15 5.33 -54.98
C GLU A 3 7.17 5.33 -53.85
N SER A 4 8.23 6.15 -53.95
CA SER A 4 9.28 6.21 -52.92
C SER A 4 8.80 6.85 -51.61
N SER A 5 7.80 7.74 -51.62
CA SER A 5 7.29 8.38 -50.45
C SER A 5 6.35 7.47 -49.62
N SER A 6 5.64 6.55 -50.27
CA SER A 6 4.76 5.57 -49.65
C SER A 6 5.58 4.51 -48.86
N ALA A 7 6.65 3.99 -49.43
CA ALA A 7 7.50 3.02 -48.80
C ALA A 7 8.24 3.61 -47.57
N ALA A 8 8.72 4.84 -47.65
CA ALA A 8 9.34 5.53 -46.53
C ALA A 8 8.36 5.79 -45.41
N SER A 9 7.12 6.19 -45.74
CA SER A 9 6.06 6.40 -44.74
C SER A 9 5.67 5.11 -44.03
N ASP A 10 5.65 3.96 -44.69
CA ASP A 10 5.31 2.67 -44.11
C ASP A 10 6.43 2.14 -43.17
N VAL A 11 7.70 2.40 -43.52
CA VAL A 11 8.85 2.08 -42.66
C VAL A 11 8.81 2.88 -41.37
N TYR A 12 8.46 4.15 -41.39
CA TYR A 12 8.37 4.99 -40.20
C TYR A 12 7.17 4.58 -39.28
N LYS A 13 6.10 4.06 -39.85
CA LYS A 13 4.93 3.57 -39.07
C LYS A 13 5.23 2.30 -38.27
N ARG A 14 6.24 1.55 -38.60
CA ARG A 14 6.64 0.30 -37.95
C ARG A 14 7.81 0.46 -36.98
N GLN A 15 8.25 1.67 -36.69
CA GLN A 15 9.31 1.91 -35.74
C GLN A 15 8.83 1.73 -34.32
N MET A 16 9.61 0.99 -33.53
CA MET A 16 9.41 0.85 -32.10
C MET A 16 10.13 2.00 -31.40
N LEU A 17 9.38 2.80 -30.64
CA LEU A 17 9.97 3.87 -29.85
C LEU A 17 10.35 3.34 -28.45
N HIS A 18 11.64 3.26 -28.20
CA HIS A 18 12.18 3.00 -26.87
C HIS A 18 12.42 4.31 -26.13
N ARG A 19 11.76 4.48 -24.96
CA ARG A 19 12.01 5.60 -24.07
C ARG A 19 12.40 5.08 -22.68
N ALA A 20 13.52 5.56 -22.16
CA ALA A 20 13.89 5.41 -20.77
C ALA A 20 13.60 6.73 -20.05
N LEU A 21 12.49 6.81 -19.31
CA LEU A 21 12.08 8.04 -18.62
C LEU A 21 12.91 8.28 -17.35
N PHE A 22 13.30 7.21 -16.64
CA PHE A 22 13.98 7.28 -15.35
C PHE A 22 15.39 6.65 -15.37
N GLY A 23 15.92 6.33 -16.54
CA GLY A 23 17.16 5.54 -16.67
C GLY A 23 16.94 4.09 -16.26
N SER A 24 17.71 3.59 -15.30
CA SER A 24 17.49 2.26 -14.70
C SER A 24 16.42 2.35 -13.61
N LEU A 25 15.47 1.41 -13.63
CA LEU A 25 14.40 1.33 -12.64
C LEU A 25 14.95 1.11 -11.21
N GLU A 26 15.99 0.29 -11.11
CA GLU A 26 16.65 0.00 -9.82
C GLU A 26 17.30 1.26 -9.25
N ARG A 27 17.97 2.05 -10.07
CA ARG A 27 18.57 3.33 -9.66
C ARG A 27 17.49 4.32 -9.22
N PHE A 28 16.38 4.39 -9.94
CA PHE A 28 15.25 5.25 -9.57
C PHE A 28 14.64 4.84 -8.23
N ILE A 29 14.43 3.53 -8.01
CA ILE A 29 13.94 3.00 -6.72
C ILE A 29 14.93 3.32 -5.60
N GLY A 30 16.25 3.17 -5.83
CA GLY A 30 17.28 3.55 -4.87
C GLY A 30 17.18 5.01 -4.44
N ILE A 31 17.03 5.93 -5.39
CA ILE A 31 16.84 7.37 -5.13
C ILE A 31 15.57 7.62 -4.31
N LEU A 32 14.46 6.92 -4.62
CA LEU A 32 13.22 7.05 -3.85
C LEU A 32 13.40 6.56 -2.39
N ILE A 33 14.08 5.43 -2.18
CA ILE A 33 14.35 4.90 -0.84
C ILE A 33 15.19 5.91 -0.04
N GLU A 34 16.22 6.50 -0.62
CA GLU A 34 17.04 7.52 0.02
C GLU A 34 16.22 8.78 0.35
N ASN A 35 15.44 9.29 -0.60
CA ASN A 35 14.66 10.51 -0.44
C ASN A 35 13.62 10.39 0.68
N TYR A 36 12.94 9.23 0.76
CA TYR A 36 11.91 8.98 1.78
C TYR A 36 12.44 8.28 3.04
N ALA A 37 13.74 8.00 3.13
CA ALA A 37 14.33 7.19 4.20
C ALA A 37 13.57 5.85 4.43
N GLY A 38 13.07 5.26 3.35
CA GLY A 38 12.23 4.05 3.34
C GLY A 38 10.78 4.24 3.80
N LYS A 39 10.38 5.45 4.22
CA LYS A 39 8.99 5.75 4.64
C LYS A 39 8.19 6.30 3.46
N PHE A 40 7.77 5.40 2.59
CA PHE A 40 7.03 5.80 1.39
C PHE A 40 5.67 6.42 1.72
N PRO A 41 5.21 7.39 0.90
CA PRO A 41 3.82 7.81 0.91
C PRO A 41 2.87 6.63 0.72
N PHE A 42 1.67 6.71 1.31
CA PHE A 42 0.73 5.61 1.35
C PHE A 42 0.43 5.00 -0.03
N TRP A 43 0.20 5.85 -1.04
CA TRP A 43 -0.16 5.44 -2.41
C TRP A 43 0.95 4.74 -3.20
N ILE A 44 2.24 4.92 -2.85
CA ILE A 44 3.39 4.28 -3.51
C ILE A 44 3.97 3.11 -2.69
N SER A 45 3.50 2.92 -1.46
CA SER A 45 3.99 1.85 -0.59
C SER A 45 3.60 0.48 -1.14
N PRO A 46 4.55 -0.48 -1.28
CA PRO A 46 4.26 -1.82 -1.79
C PRO A 46 3.29 -2.60 -0.90
N LEU A 47 3.45 -2.50 0.41
CA LEU A 47 2.53 -3.01 1.42
C LEU A 47 2.04 -1.84 2.26
N GLN A 48 0.76 -1.54 2.13
CA GLN A 48 0.16 -0.34 2.72
C GLN A 48 -0.36 -0.58 4.13
N THR A 49 -0.89 -1.78 4.39
CA THR A 49 -1.51 -2.11 5.67
C THR A 49 -1.15 -3.52 6.13
N VAL A 50 -0.98 -3.69 7.45
CA VAL A 50 -0.92 -4.99 8.08
C VAL A 50 -1.99 -5.07 9.16
N VAL A 51 -2.82 -6.11 9.11
CA VAL A 51 -3.85 -6.39 10.11
C VAL A 51 -3.28 -7.38 11.13
N ILE A 52 -3.30 -6.99 12.40
CA ILE A 52 -2.71 -7.73 13.51
C ILE A 52 -3.83 -8.12 14.48
N PRO A 53 -4.25 -9.39 14.52
CA PRO A 53 -5.12 -9.88 15.59
C PRO A 53 -4.36 -9.97 16.90
N ILE A 54 -5.01 -9.57 18.02
CA ILE A 54 -4.42 -9.64 19.37
C ILE A 54 -4.37 -11.10 19.87
N SER A 55 -5.38 -11.92 19.52
CA SER A 55 -5.50 -13.33 19.86
C SER A 55 -5.93 -14.14 18.64
N VAL A 56 -5.74 -15.45 18.69
CA VAL A 56 -6.18 -16.40 17.67
C VAL A 56 -7.70 -16.32 17.44
N ASP A 57 -8.48 -16.06 18.48
CA ASP A 57 -9.94 -15.92 18.39
C ASP A 57 -10.40 -14.82 17.42
N PHE A 58 -9.55 -13.82 17.17
CA PHE A 58 -9.87 -12.67 16.30
C PHE A 58 -9.29 -12.79 14.89
N GLU A 59 -8.67 -13.92 14.54
CA GLU A 59 -8.07 -14.12 13.23
C GLU A 59 -9.10 -14.09 12.09
N GLU A 60 -10.29 -14.66 12.31
CA GLU A 60 -11.35 -14.63 11.29
C GLU A 60 -11.81 -13.20 11.00
N TYR A 61 -11.96 -12.38 12.05
CA TYR A 61 -12.30 -10.98 11.88
C TYR A 61 -11.18 -10.23 11.15
N ALA A 62 -9.92 -10.45 11.53
CA ALA A 62 -8.77 -9.85 10.87
C ALA A 62 -8.69 -10.20 9.37
N LYS A 63 -8.99 -11.45 9.00
CA LYS A 63 -9.10 -11.90 7.61
C LYS A 63 -10.23 -11.19 6.86
N LYS A 64 -11.40 -11.05 7.48
CA LYS A 64 -12.55 -10.31 6.90
C LYS A 64 -12.21 -8.84 6.68
N VAL A 65 -11.57 -8.19 7.66
CA VAL A 65 -11.11 -6.79 7.55
C VAL A 65 -10.10 -6.65 6.42
N SER A 66 -9.09 -7.53 6.37
CA SER A 66 -8.07 -7.50 5.30
C SER A 66 -8.67 -7.68 3.91
N ASN A 67 -9.64 -8.57 3.74
CA ASN A 67 -10.33 -8.77 2.46
C ASN A 67 -11.09 -7.52 2.01
N LYS A 68 -11.85 -6.88 2.92
CA LYS A 68 -12.55 -5.62 2.62
C LYS A 68 -11.57 -4.49 2.25
N ILE A 69 -10.41 -4.44 2.88
CA ILE A 69 -9.35 -3.47 2.57
C ILE A 69 -8.80 -3.73 1.15
N ARG A 70 -8.57 -5.00 0.78
CA ARG A 70 -8.12 -5.37 -0.57
C ARG A 70 -9.17 -5.07 -1.64
N GLU A 71 -10.45 -5.31 -1.35
CA GLU A 71 -11.58 -4.95 -2.24
C GLU A 71 -11.64 -3.44 -2.49
N ALA A 72 -11.22 -2.63 -1.52
CA ALA A 72 -11.10 -1.18 -1.68
C ALA A 72 -9.82 -0.74 -2.44
N GLY A 73 -9.04 -1.68 -2.97
CA GLY A 73 -7.83 -1.42 -3.75
C GLY A 73 -6.58 -1.11 -2.92
N ILE A 74 -6.60 -1.38 -1.60
CA ILE A 74 -5.47 -1.14 -0.69
C ILE A 74 -4.74 -2.47 -0.46
N THR A 75 -3.40 -2.47 -0.59
CA THR A 75 -2.61 -3.68 -0.31
C THR A 75 -2.59 -3.99 1.18
N SER A 76 -3.01 -5.18 1.54
CA SER A 76 -3.16 -5.62 2.93
C SER A 76 -2.64 -7.03 3.15
N MET A 77 -2.00 -7.25 4.29
CA MET A 77 -1.56 -8.56 4.79
C MET A 77 -2.08 -8.77 6.21
N VAL A 78 -2.34 -10.02 6.58
CA VAL A 78 -2.69 -10.41 7.96
C VAL A 78 -1.47 -11.09 8.59
N ASP A 79 -1.07 -10.63 9.78
CA ASP A 79 0.00 -11.28 10.55
C ASP A 79 -0.58 -12.29 11.55
N LEU A 80 -0.57 -13.56 11.15
CA LEU A 80 -1.03 -14.69 11.96
C LEU A 80 0.09 -15.35 12.78
N LYS A 81 1.29 -14.79 12.79
CA LYS A 81 2.40 -15.35 13.57
C LYS A 81 2.04 -15.34 15.07
N ASN A 82 2.43 -16.40 15.77
CA ASN A 82 2.20 -16.50 17.21
C ASN A 82 3.27 -15.73 18.01
N HIS A 83 3.26 -14.39 17.89
CA HIS A 83 4.13 -13.49 18.62
C HIS A 83 3.33 -12.49 19.43
N ASN A 84 3.94 -11.93 20.48
CA ASN A 84 3.35 -10.87 21.28
C ASN A 84 3.04 -9.63 20.39
N LEU A 85 1.93 -8.95 20.66
CA LEU A 85 1.49 -7.76 19.94
C LEU A 85 2.57 -6.69 19.82
N ASN A 86 3.31 -6.41 20.89
CA ASN A 86 4.38 -5.42 20.88
C ASN A 86 5.52 -5.80 19.94
N TYR A 87 5.83 -7.09 19.85
CA TYR A 87 6.83 -7.59 18.91
C TYR A 87 6.37 -7.41 17.46
N LYS A 88 5.13 -7.80 17.14
CA LYS A 88 4.55 -7.62 15.80
C LYS A 88 4.55 -6.15 15.39
N ILE A 89 4.11 -5.25 16.27
CA ILE A 89 4.11 -3.80 16.02
C ILE A 89 5.52 -3.30 15.72
N ARG A 90 6.51 -3.73 16.50
CA ARG A 90 7.91 -3.34 16.29
C ARG A 90 8.46 -3.87 14.97
N ASP A 91 8.23 -5.13 14.65
CA ASP A 91 8.69 -5.79 13.43
C ASP A 91 8.15 -5.06 12.18
N HIS A 92 6.85 -4.82 12.13
CA HIS A 92 6.23 -4.09 11.01
C HIS A 92 6.59 -2.61 10.97
N SER A 93 6.88 -1.98 12.12
CA SER A 93 7.39 -0.60 12.15
C SER A 93 8.82 -0.50 11.61
N LEU A 94 9.66 -1.49 11.88
CA LEU A 94 11.00 -1.59 11.29
C LEU A 94 10.93 -1.83 9.77
N ALA A 95 9.96 -2.61 9.32
CA ALA A 95 9.67 -2.82 7.89
C ALA A 95 9.06 -1.57 7.22
N LYS A 96 8.88 -0.45 7.93
CA LYS A 96 8.36 0.83 7.41
C LYS A 96 6.96 0.74 6.81
N ILE A 97 6.11 -0.14 7.32
CA ILE A 97 4.74 -0.25 6.86
C ILE A 97 3.93 0.95 7.35
N PRO A 98 3.23 1.69 6.46
CA PRO A 98 2.59 2.96 6.80
C PRO A 98 1.48 2.84 7.85
N LEU A 99 0.69 1.74 7.79
CA LEU A 99 -0.46 1.53 8.66
C LEU A 99 -0.48 0.14 9.28
N LEU A 100 -0.64 0.10 10.59
CA LEU A 100 -0.93 -1.12 11.35
C LEU A 100 -2.36 -1.04 11.86
N ILE A 101 -3.11 -2.11 11.63
CA ILE A 101 -4.50 -2.26 12.05
C ILE A 101 -4.55 -3.34 13.11
N ILE A 102 -4.98 -2.97 14.30
CA ILE A 102 -5.06 -3.87 15.44
C ILE A 102 -6.53 -4.30 15.61
N CYS A 103 -6.75 -5.60 15.71
CA CYS A 103 -8.06 -6.21 15.90
C CYS A 103 -8.10 -6.97 17.22
N GLY A 104 -8.92 -6.51 18.16
CA GLY A 104 -9.19 -7.16 19.43
C GLY A 104 -10.68 -7.32 19.66
N LYS A 105 -11.08 -7.70 20.88
CA LYS A 105 -12.48 -7.94 21.24
C LYS A 105 -13.37 -6.72 21.01
N LYS A 106 -12.92 -5.54 21.41
CA LYS A 106 -13.68 -4.28 21.24
C LYS A 106 -13.95 -3.97 19.78
N GLU A 107 -12.95 -4.18 18.92
CA GLU A 107 -13.04 -3.93 17.50
C GLU A 107 -14.00 -4.92 16.82
N VAL A 108 -14.03 -6.16 17.27
CA VAL A 108 -14.98 -7.19 16.79
C VAL A 108 -16.41 -6.81 17.16
N ASP A 109 -16.65 -6.44 18.41
CA ASP A 109 -18.00 -6.14 18.94
C ASP A 109 -18.58 -4.86 18.30
N SER A 110 -17.73 -3.86 18.03
CA SER A 110 -18.15 -2.56 17.48
C SER A 110 -17.96 -2.44 15.94
N ASN A 111 -17.53 -3.50 15.27
CA ASN A 111 -17.18 -3.49 13.83
C ASN A 111 -16.25 -2.32 13.44
N SER A 112 -15.28 -2.04 14.32
CA SER A 112 -14.32 -0.96 14.21
C SER A 112 -12.90 -1.50 14.01
N VAL A 113 -11.96 -0.61 13.76
CA VAL A 113 -10.54 -0.91 13.65
C VAL A 113 -9.72 0.09 14.43
N THR A 114 -8.72 -0.38 15.16
CA THR A 114 -7.75 0.49 15.80
C THR A 114 -6.53 0.63 14.89
N ILE A 115 -6.25 1.87 14.48
CA ILE A 115 -5.21 2.21 13.53
C ILE A 115 -4.03 2.81 14.25
N ARG A 116 -2.83 2.36 13.90
CA ARG A 116 -1.57 2.98 14.29
C ARG A 116 -0.78 3.34 13.04
N ARG A 117 -0.38 4.60 12.93
CA ARG A 117 0.47 5.09 11.84
C ARG A 117 1.94 4.93 12.21
N LEU A 118 2.80 4.73 11.20
CA LEU A 118 4.23 4.57 11.37
C LEU A 118 4.89 5.74 12.11
N ASP A 119 4.47 6.98 11.81
CA ASP A 119 5.07 8.19 12.36
C ASP A 119 4.42 8.68 13.66
N SER A 120 3.38 8.00 14.15
CA SER A 120 2.65 8.40 15.35
C SER A 120 2.46 7.23 16.30
N ASN A 121 2.79 7.46 17.58
CA ASN A 121 2.44 6.51 18.63
C ASN A 121 0.95 6.57 19.02
N LYS A 122 0.19 7.50 18.43
CA LYS A 122 -1.23 7.64 18.69
C LYS A 122 -1.99 6.53 17.98
N GLN A 123 -2.92 5.96 18.72
CA GLN A 123 -3.88 5.00 18.18
C GLN A 123 -5.21 5.73 17.95
N GLU A 124 -5.76 5.55 16.77
CA GLU A 124 -7.07 6.09 16.39
C GLU A 124 -8.02 4.91 16.21
N ASN A 125 -9.15 4.91 16.92
CA ASN A 125 -10.23 3.96 16.66
C ASN A 125 -11.23 4.59 15.71
N MET A 126 -11.61 3.87 14.66
CA MET A 126 -12.64 4.32 13.73
C MET A 126 -13.43 3.14 13.17
N GLU A 127 -14.65 3.43 12.73
CA GLU A 127 -15.50 2.46 12.06
C GLU A 127 -14.85 2.00 10.74
N LEU A 128 -14.99 0.71 10.41
CA LEU A 128 -14.37 0.12 9.21
C LEU A 128 -14.78 0.83 7.90
N ASN A 129 -16.06 1.21 7.77
CA ASN A 129 -16.53 1.91 6.56
C ASN A 129 -15.91 3.31 6.43
N SER A 130 -15.75 4.03 7.52
CA SER A 130 -15.11 5.34 7.57
C SER A 130 -13.61 5.22 7.24
N PHE A 131 -12.96 4.17 7.74
CA PHE A 131 -11.59 3.82 7.39
C PHE A 131 -11.43 3.61 5.88
N LEU A 132 -12.25 2.75 5.27
CA LEU A 132 -12.18 2.43 3.85
C LEU A 132 -12.35 3.68 2.99
N LYS A 133 -13.32 4.55 3.28
CA LYS A 133 -13.53 5.81 2.56
C LYS A 133 -12.31 6.74 2.64
N LYS A 134 -11.77 6.93 3.84
CA LYS A 134 -10.63 7.82 4.10
C LYS A 134 -9.36 7.36 3.38
N PHE A 135 -9.02 6.09 3.51
CA PHE A 135 -7.76 5.55 2.98
C PHE A 135 -7.82 5.17 1.51
N SER A 136 -8.99 4.85 0.97
CA SER A 136 -9.18 4.71 -0.49
C SER A 136 -8.93 6.05 -1.21
N ALA A 137 -9.31 7.18 -0.61
CA ALA A 137 -8.98 8.49 -1.15
C ALA A 137 -7.46 8.78 -1.12
N LEU A 138 -6.77 8.37 -0.05
CA LEU A 138 -5.31 8.53 0.10
C LEU A 138 -4.50 7.56 -0.79
N ASN A 139 -5.12 6.52 -1.31
CA ASN A 139 -4.48 5.56 -2.21
C ASN A 139 -4.35 6.07 -3.65
N LYS A 140 -4.94 7.21 -3.97
CA LYS A 140 -4.80 7.84 -5.28
C LYS A 140 -3.52 8.67 -5.30
N ALA A 141 -2.80 8.60 -6.44
CA ALA A 141 -1.69 9.51 -6.68
C ALA A 141 -2.18 10.98 -6.61
N PRO A 142 -1.36 11.91 -6.12
CA PRO A 142 -1.72 13.32 -6.12
C PRO A 142 -2.06 13.78 -7.53
N SER A 143 -3.23 14.36 -7.74
CA SER A 143 -3.69 14.83 -9.04
C SER A 143 -3.08 16.16 -9.48
N ASN A 144 -2.25 16.76 -8.63
CA ASN A 144 -1.59 18.03 -8.90
C ASN A 144 -0.09 17.81 -9.17
N ILE A 145 0.20 17.45 -10.39
CA ILE A 145 1.50 17.63 -11.03
C ILE A 145 1.29 18.49 -12.26
#